data_d42b23fb183fe7c15ab014551fabe123
#
_entry.id   d42b23fb183fe7c15ab014551fabe123
#
_cell.length_a   1.000
_cell.length_b   1.000
_cell.length_c   1.000
_cell.angle_alpha   90.00
_cell.angle_beta   90.00
_cell.angle_gamma   90.00
#
_symmetry.space_group_name_H-M   'P 1'
#
loop_
_entity.id
_entity.type
_entity.pdbx_description
1 polymer ?
#
loop_
_entity_poly.entity_id
_entity_poly.type
_entity_poly.pdbx_seq_one_letter_code
_entity_poly.pdbx_strand_id
1 'polypeptide(L)'
;VALGGSRCVPQWRNTMESAGIELGYMTPPLLAFPFVGTFRGSCAVGLAPKPGAYHVDHFRCEFAAFREGLFSTDFLGYTEVQGEYELPALIMTAGEDAFDALSAYSEWLYREGGCRRIERTQVPRWWLGPFFCGWGEQGYHSPTNVYAGANQKAYAAMSERLDAFGLKPSAIIVDDKWQRRYGELLPDPVKWPDMRAFVEAEHAKGRRVLLWLKAWDNEGLSSEECVKCLCTPYGADPTSPTYRRRIQETMRRLLSAEPGCFNCDGFKIDFANCMPLGRNLATHERNVYGIELLKRLMTLFYESAKAVKPDCLINNSCCHPYFAEVTDQCRLHDYNGQLRSLWEVREFRARLFKTAFPGISVDTDDPHSTSHAEMMNYLRRAPDLGVPDLYQLHRRIRDEDLREIAGIWEAYSARLEKSVDSKGGKR
;
A
#
# COMPACT_ATOMS: atom_id res chain seq x y z
N VAL A 1 2.71 -25.47 10.77
CA VAL A 1 2.37 -24.10 11.19
C VAL A 1 1.82 -23.40 9.96
N ALA A 2 0.57 -22.96 10.00
CA ALA A 2 -0.01 -22.14 8.92
C ALA A 2 0.60 -20.74 9.01
N LEU A 3 1.23 -20.29 7.94
CA LEU A 3 1.74 -18.95 7.82
C LEU A 3 0.73 -18.13 6.99
N GLY A 4 -0.25 -17.57 7.60
CA GLY A 4 -1.20 -16.70 6.94
C GLY A 4 -2.63 -17.11 7.15
N GLY A 5 -3.33 -16.40 7.95
CA GLY A 5 -4.75 -16.48 8.09
C GLY A 5 -5.34 -15.10 7.98
N SER A 6 -6.21 -14.88 7.01
CA SER A 6 -6.98 -13.65 7.01
C SER A 6 -8.32 -13.88 7.66
N ARG A 7 -8.53 -13.24 8.77
CA ARG A 7 -9.84 -13.05 9.34
C ARG A 7 -10.28 -11.65 8.96
N CYS A 8 -11.16 -11.52 7.97
CA CYS A 8 -11.87 -10.27 7.79
C CYS A 8 -12.80 -10.04 8.97
N VAL A 9 -12.37 -9.28 9.88
CA VAL A 9 -13.25 -8.53 10.77
C VAL A 9 -13.48 -7.19 10.11
N PRO A 10 -14.52 -6.41 10.48
CA PRO A 10 -14.82 -5.11 9.91
C PRO A 10 -13.67 -4.09 10.08
N GLN A 11 -12.61 -4.31 9.59
CA GLN A 11 -11.28 -3.77 9.40
C GLN A 11 -10.45 -5.00 9.16
N TRP A 12 -9.89 -5.17 7.99
CA TRP A 12 -9.03 -6.31 7.67
C TRP A 12 -7.84 -6.40 8.66
N ARG A 13 -8.16 -6.62 9.93
CA ARG A 13 -7.17 -6.87 10.96
C ARG A 13 -6.85 -8.33 10.93
N ASN A 14 -5.73 -8.62 10.31
CA ASN A 14 -5.21 -9.94 10.29
C ASN A 14 -4.06 -10.04 11.26
N THR A 15 -4.37 -10.56 12.42
CA THR A 15 -3.35 -11.01 13.34
C THR A 15 -3.06 -12.47 13.05
N MET A 16 -1.88 -12.76 12.55
CA MET A 16 -1.31 -14.08 12.70
C MET A 16 -0.78 -14.21 14.12
N GLU A 17 -1.68 -14.47 15.05
CA GLU A 17 -1.36 -14.59 16.48
C GLU A 17 -0.27 -15.63 16.74
N SER A 18 -0.24 -16.72 15.96
CA SER A 18 0.75 -17.78 16.10
C SER A 18 2.16 -17.46 15.61
N ALA A 19 2.32 -16.43 14.77
CA ALA A 19 3.62 -16.06 14.19
C ALA A 19 4.08 -14.64 14.53
N GLY A 20 3.28 -13.86 15.23
CA GLY A 20 3.58 -12.49 15.61
C GLY A 20 3.73 -11.53 14.42
N ILE A 21 3.13 -11.87 13.27
CA ILE A 21 3.16 -11.06 12.04
C ILE A 21 1.75 -10.54 11.78
N GLU A 22 1.60 -9.24 11.79
CA GLU A 22 0.34 -8.59 11.44
C GLU A 22 0.27 -8.36 9.94
N LEU A 23 -0.70 -8.99 9.27
CA LEU A 23 -0.93 -8.86 7.83
C LEU A 23 -2.14 -7.99 7.48
N GLY A 24 -2.85 -7.48 8.48
CA GLY A 24 -4.09 -6.71 8.28
C GLY A 24 -3.95 -5.46 7.46
N TYR A 25 -2.76 -4.92 7.41
CA TYR A 25 -2.44 -3.76 6.57
C TYR A 25 -2.21 -4.12 5.10
N MET A 26 -1.90 -5.38 4.79
CA MET A 26 -1.75 -5.87 3.42
C MET A 26 -3.13 -6.33 2.92
N THR A 27 -3.89 -5.43 2.35
CA THR A 27 -5.33 -5.62 2.09
C THR A 27 -5.68 -5.58 0.60
N PRO A 28 -6.16 -6.67 0.03
CA PRO A 28 -6.24 -7.99 0.64
C PRO A 28 -4.86 -8.62 0.78
N PRO A 29 -4.64 -9.50 1.77
CA PRO A 29 -3.45 -10.34 1.77
C PRO A 29 -3.53 -11.37 0.62
N LEU A 30 -2.42 -12.02 0.33
CA LEU A 30 -2.43 -13.18 -0.56
C LEU A 30 -3.34 -14.26 0.03
N LEU A 31 -4.43 -14.58 -0.67
CA LEU A 31 -5.52 -15.43 -0.19
C LEU A 31 -5.13 -16.92 -0.22
N ALA A 32 -3.99 -17.26 0.37
CA ALA A 32 -3.50 -18.62 0.48
C ALA A 32 -2.81 -18.85 1.82
N PHE A 33 -2.86 -20.11 2.28
CA PHE A 33 -2.26 -20.57 3.53
C PHE A 33 -1.15 -21.56 3.19
N PRO A 34 0.13 -21.22 3.41
CA PRO A 34 1.19 -22.18 3.28
C PRO A 34 1.30 -23.07 4.51
N PHE A 35 1.55 -24.34 4.26
CA PHE A 35 1.76 -25.38 5.26
C PHE A 35 3.17 -25.93 5.12
N VAL A 36 3.94 -25.87 6.19
CA VAL A 36 5.25 -26.53 6.26
C VAL A 36 5.01 -27.97 6.71
N GLY A 37 5.19 -28.92 5.81
CA GLY A 37 4.99 -30.34 6.08
C GLY A 37 6.17 -30.98 6.82
N THR A 38 5.89 -32.12 7.46
CA THR A 38 6.92 -33.06 7.94
C THR A 38 7.49 -33.91 6.80
N PHE A 39 6.88 -33.90 5.65
CA PHE A 39 7.28 -34.53 4.39
C PHE A 39 7.93 -33.50 3.48
N ARG A 40 8.91 -33.91 2.70
CA ARG A 40 9.75 -33.10 1.82
C ARG A 40 8.98 -32.01 1.07
N GLY A 41 9.01 -30.77 1.57
CA GLY A 41 8.43 -29.60 0.94
C GLY A 41 7.30 -28.94 1.70
N SER A 42 6.73 -27.92 1.11
CA SER A 42 5.59 -27.14 1.59
C SER A 42 4.44 -27.19 0.58
N CYS A 43 3.22 -26.98 1.06
CA CYS A 43 2.08 -26.76 0.18
C CYS A 43 1.37 -25.44 0.54
N ALA A 44 0.69 -24.84 -0.40
CA ALA A 44 -0.23 -23.74 -0.13
C ALA A 44 -1.64 -24.13 -0.64
N VAL A 45 -2.65 -23.75 0.15
CA VAL A 45 -4.06 -23.85 -0.24
C VAL A 45 -4.62 -22.45 -0.34
N GLY A 46 -5.04 -22.05 -1.53
CA GLY A 46 -5.48 -20.70 -1.83
C GLY A 46 -6.86 -20.64 -2.44
N LEU A 47 -7.54 -19.52 -2.24
CA LEU A 47 -8.83 -19.21 -2.84
C LEU A 47 -8.62 -18.55 -4.21
N ALA A 48 -9.33 -18.99 -5.22
CA ALA A 48 -9.27 -18.46 -6.59
C ALA A 48 -10.66 -18.12 -7.14
N PRO A 49 -11.31 -17.06 -6.68
CA PRO A 49 -12.51 -16.56 -7.32
C PRO A 49 -12.17 -15.89 -8.66
N LYS A 50 -13.12 -15.83 -9.56
CA LYS A 50 -12.95 -15.22 -10.90
C LYS A 50 -12.85 -13.69 -10.77
N PRO A 51 -12.00 -13.00 -11.58
CA PRO A 51 -12.00 -11.54 -11.66
C PRO A 51 -13.39 -10.99 -12.00
N GLY A 52 -13.76 -9.89 -11.37
CA GLY A 52 -15.11 -9.32 -11.42
C GLY A 52 -16.13 -10.00 -10.50
N ALA A 53 -15.76 -11.13 -9.89
CA ALA A 53 -16.56 -11.91 -8.97
C ALA A 53 -15.84 -12.20 -7.64
N TYR A 54 -14.83 -11.40 -7.28
CA TYR A 54 -14.16 -11.48 -5.99
C TYR A 54 -15.03 -10.93 -4.85
N HIS A 55 -16.27 -11.43 -4.79
CA HIS A 55 -17.24 -11.09 -3.74
C HIS A 55 -16.96 -11.88 -2.46
N VAL A 56 -15.76 -11.73 -1.95
CA VAL A 56 -15.26 -12.44 -0.78
C VAL A 56 -14.85 -11.41 0.25
N ASP A 57 -15.41 -11.53 1.45
CA ASP A 57 -15.05 -10.67 2.57
C ASP A 57 -13.91 -11.28 3.40
N HIS A 58 -13.84 -12.60 3.48
CA HIS A 58 -12.73 -13.28 4.12
C HIS A 58 -12.55 -14.72 3.67
N PHE A 59 -11.33 -15.20 3.83
CA PHE A 59 -10.94 -16.58 3.68
C PHE A 59 -10.20 -17.03 4.93
N ARG A 60 -10.68 -18.09 5.58
CA ARG A 60 -10.19 -18.56 6.87
C ARG A 60 -9.74 -20.00 6.76
N CYS A 61 -8.66 -20.33 7.48
CA CYS A 61 -8.23 -21.68 7.72
C CYS A 61 -8.17 -21.94 9.24
N GLU A 62 -8.89 -22.96 9.70
CA GLU A 62 -8.90 -23.40 11.08
C GLU A 62 -8.44 -24.86 11.16
N PHE A 63 -7.59 -25.19 12.12
CA PHE A 63 -7.16 -26.55 12.37
C PHE A 63 -7.79 -27.06 13.67
N ALA A 64 -8.55 -28.16 13.56
CA ALA A 64 -9.02 -28.93 14.69
C ALA A 64 -8.05 -30.08 14.95
N ALA A 65 -7.40 -30.06 16.11
CA ALA A 65 -6.63 -31.19 16.69
C ALA A 65 -5.63 -31.85 15.71
N PHE A 66 -4.83 -31.11 14.99
CA PHE A 66 -3.71 -31.57 14.15
C PHE A 66 -4.03 -32.51 12.96
N ARG A 67 -5.29 -32.78 12.64
CA ARG A 67 -5.66 -33.73 11.61
C ARG A 67 -6.60 -33.22 10.52
N GLU A 68 -7.36 -32.16 10.80
CA GLU A 68 -8.36 -31.63 9.87
C GLU A 68 -8.20 -30.14 9.72
N GLY A 69 -8.14 -29.65 8.48
CA GLY A 69 -8.15 -28.24 8.15
C GLY A 69 -9.51 -27.84 7.58
N LEU A 70 -10.17 -26.87 8.21
CA LEU A 70 -11.38 -26.25 7.70
C LEU A 70 -11.05 -24.96 6.98
N PHE A 71 -11.33 -24.90 5.69
CA PHE A 71 -11.29 -23.67 4.90
C PHE A 71 -12.68 -23.11 4.79
N SER A 72 -12.84 -21.83 5.11
CA SER A 72 -14.15 -21.17 5.04
C SER A 72 -14.03 -19.77 4.43
N THR A 73 -15.06 -19.37 3.72
CA THR A 73 -15.29 -18.01 3.26
C THR A 73 -16.70 -17.58 3.65
N ASP A 74 -16.92 -16.27 3.86
CA ASP A 74 -18.23 -15.73 4.20
C ASP A 74 -18.59 -14.66 3.17
N PHE A 75 -19.83 -14.68 2.72
CA PHE A 75 -20.39 -13.73 1.77
C PHE A 75 -21.29 -12.70 2.48
N LEU A 76 -21.39 -12.73 3.80
CA LEU A 76 -22.13 -11.79 4.67
C LEU A 76 -23.59 -11.52 4.25
N GLY A 77 -24.18 -12.41 3.46
CA GLY A 77 -25.56 -12.28 2.98
C GLY A 77 -25.73 -11.39 1.75
N TYR A 78 -24.66 -11.03 1.05
CA TYR A 78 -24.76 -10.24 -0.20
C TYR A 78 -25.07 -11.08 -1.42
N THR A 79 -24.70 -12.36 -1.42
CA THR A 79 -24.89 -13.24 -2.57
C THR A 79 -26.32 -13.74 -2.63
N GLU A 80 -27.02 -13.38 -3.70
CA GLU A 80 -28.34 -13.93 -4.03
C GLU A 80 -28.16 -15.10 -4.97
N VAL A 81 -28.70 -16.27 -4.61
CA VAL A 81 -28.59 -17.48 -5.39
C VAL A 81 -29.98 -17.86 -5.91
N GLN A 82 -30.08 -18.06 -7.24
CA GLN A 82 -31.26 -18.61 -7.91
C GLN A 82 -30.85 -19.91 -8.62
N GLY A 83 -31.17 -21.04 -8.00
CA GLY A 83 -30.75 -22.36 -8.52
C GLY A 83 -29.31 -22.71 -8.05
N GLU A 84 -28.37 -22.74 -8.97
CA GLU A 84 -26.98 -23.14 -8.71
C GLU A 84 -26.06 -21.93 -8.45
N TYR A 85 -25.07 -22.12 -7.59
CA TYR A 85 -24.02 -21.15 -7.33
C TYR A 85 -22.64 -21.84 -7.35
N GLU A 86 -21.75 -21.37 -8.23
CA GLU A 86 -20.38 -21.88 -8.30
C GLU A 86 -19.54 -21.22 -7.20
N LEU A 87 -19.09 -22.02 -6.22
CA LEU A 87 -18.18 -21.55 -5.19
C LEU A 87 -16.80 -21.22 -5.79
N PRO A 88 -16.05 -20.27 -5.18
CA PRO A 88 -14.66 -20.04 -5.53
C PRO A 88 -13.84 -21.33 -5.43
N ALA A 89 -12.99 -21.59 -6.41
CA ALA A 89 -12.13 -22.76 -6.40
C ALA A 89 -11.08 -22.68 -5.28
N LEU A 90 -10.77 -23.84 -4.69
CA LEU A 90 -9.59 -24.01 -3.83
C LEU A 90 -8.45 -24.57 -4.67
N ILE A 91 -7.34 -23.87 -4.70
CA ILE A 91 -6.14 -24.24 -5.44
C ILE A 91 -5.09 -24.74 -4.46
N MET A 92 -4.57 -25.93 -4.70
CA MET A 92 -3.44 -26.48 -3.94
C MET A 92 -2.19 -26.44 -4.80
N THR A 93 -1.13 -25.85 -4.25
CA THR A 93 0.19 -25.78 -4.89
C THR A 93 1.26 -26.32 -3.98
N ALA A 94 2.40 -26.74 -4.54
CA ALA A 94 3.53 -27.26 -3.82
C ALA A 94 4.81 -26.46 -4.08
N GLY A 95 5.74 -26.49 -3.17
CA GLY A 95 7.05 -25.82 -3.26
C GLY A 95 8.07 -26.42 -2.30
N GLU A 96 9.31 -26.09 -2.47
CA GLU A 96 10.39 -26.51 -1.54
C GLU A 96 10.21 -25.86 -0.17
N ASP A 97 9.85 -24.57 -0.15
CA ASP A 97 9.49 -23.83 1.05
C ASP A 97 8.08 -23.20 0.93
N ALA A 98 7.66 -22.52 1.99
CA ALA A 98 6.36 -21.84 2.05
C ALA A 98 6.19 -20.75 0.99
N PHE A 99 7.26 -20.03 0.66
CA PHE A 99 7.21 -18.96 -0.35
C PHE A 99 7.21 -19.52 -1.77
N ASP A 100 7.87 -20.64 -2.02
CA ASP A 100 7.79 -21.33 -3.30
C ASP A 100 6.36 -21.81 -3.56
N ALA A 101 5.71 -22.41 -2.55
CA ALA A 101 4.32 -22.84 -2.64
C ALA A 101 3.36 -21.64 -2.91
N LEU A 102 3.59 -20.50 -2.22
CA LEU A 102 2.83 -19.26 -2.45
C LEU A 102 3.12 -18.64 -3.84
N SER A 103 4.37 -18.73 -4.31
CA SER A 103 4.74 -18.30 -5.65
C SER A 103 4.03 -19.12 -6.72
N ALA A 104 3.98 -20.44 -6.55
CA ALA A 104 3.24 -21.33 -7.44
C ALA A 104 1.73 -21.00 -7.46
N TYR A 105 1.14 -20.61 -6.34
CA TYR A 105 -0.24 -20.13 -6.27
C TYR A 105 -0.41 -18.80 -7.03
N SER A 106 0.48 -17.83 -6.84
CA SER A 106 0.44 -16.55 -7.57
C SER A 106 0.61 -16.76 -9.09
N GLU A 107 1.52 -17.65 -9.50
CA GLU A 107 1.71 -18.01 -10.89
C GLU A 107 0.47 -18.66 -11.49
N TRP A 108 -0.21 -19.52 -10.74
CA TRP A 108 -1.49 -20.11 -11.17
C TRP A 108 -2.54 -19.03 -11.40
N LEU A 109 -2.66 -18.06 -10.49
CA LEU A 109 -3.59 -16.92 -10.64
C LEU A 109 -3.33 -16.12 -11.92
N TYR A 110 -2.05 -15.92 -12.28
CA TYR A 110 -1.68 -15.23 -13.52
C TYR A 110 -1.95 -16.05 -14.78
N ARG A 111 -1.80 -17.37 -14.74
CA ARG A 111 -1.98 -18.22 -15.91
C ARG A 111 -3.41 -18.68 -16.11
N GLU A 112 -4.09 -19.06 -15.04
CA GLU A 112 -5.37 -19.77 -15.07
C GLU A 112 -6.47 -18.98 -14.34
N GLY A 113 -6.10 -18.22 -13.30
CA GLY A 113 -7.03 -17.47 -12.43
C GLY A 113 -7.47 -16.11 -13.01
N GLY A 114 -7.04 -15.76 -14.23
CA GLY A 114 -7.46 -14.55 -14.93
C GLY A 114 -6.88 -13.24 -14.37
N CYS A 115 -5.89 -13.30 -13.45
CA CYS A 115 -5.18 -12.12 -13.00
C CYS A 115 -4.18 -11.66 -14.08
N ARG A 116 -4.11 -10.35 -14.32
CA ARG A 116 -3.21 -9.79 -15.33
C ARG A 116 -1.81 -9.60 -14.76
N ARG A 117 -0.82 -10.27 -15.36
CA ARG A 117 0.59 -10.01 -15.05
C ARG A 117 1.03 -8.67 -15.66
N ILE A 118 1.79 -7.89 -14.89
CA ILE A 118 2.38 -6.64 -15.37
C ILE A 118 3.90 -6.79 -15.41
N GLU A 119 4.46 -6.57 -16.60
CA GLU A 119 5.90 -6.52 -16.78
C GLU A 119 6.45 -5.18 -16.26
N ARG A 120 7.35 -5.25 -15.27
CA ARG A 120 7.93 -4.08 -14.60
C ARG A 120 9.41 -3.87 -14.97
N THR A 121 9.73 -4.11 -16.23
CA THR A 121 11.11 -4.00 -16.73
C THR A 121 11.57 -2.57 -16.96
N GLN A 122 10.63 -1.65 -17.16
CA GLN A 122 10.89 -0.23 -17.36
C GLN A 122 9.92 0.58 -16.51
N VAL A 123 10.40 1.08 -15.39
CA VAL A 123 9.68 2.02 -14.51
C VAL A 123 10.41 3.36 -14.46
N PRO A 124 9.72 4.47 -14.22
CA PRO A 124 10.38 5.76 -14.02
C PRO A 124 11.46 5.65 -12.95
N ARG A 125 12.68 6.12 -13.25
CA ARG A 125 13.83 5.94 -12.38
C ARG A 125 13.59 6.50 -10.97
N TRP A 126 12.86 7.59 -10.86
CA TRP A 126 12.58 8.22 -9.58
C TRP A 126 11.72 7.36 -8.65
N TRP A 127 10.96 6.37 -9.18
CA TRP A 127 10.21 5.41 -8.35
C TRP A 127 11.12 4.50 -7.52
N LEU A 128 12.36 4.35 -7.95
CA LEU A 128 13.33 3.45 -7.33
C LEU A 128 14.33 4.18 -6.42
N GLY A 129 14.38 5.50 -6.46
CA GLY A 129 15.26 6.28 -5.57
C GLY A 129 14.71 6.38 -4.15
N PRO A 130 15.52 6.77 -3.16
CA PRO A 130 15.09 6.90 -1.76
C PRO A 130 13.93 7.87 -1.59
N PHE A 131 13.09 7.65 -0.57
CA PHE A 131 11.97 8.54 -0.21
C PHE A 131 12.18 9.17 1.15
N PHE A 132 11.52 10.30 1.35
CA PHE A 132 11.32 10.91 2.66
C PHE A 132 9.83 11.10 2.90
N CYS A 133 9.31 10.54 3.99
CA CYS A 133 7.92 10.69 4.40
C CYS A 133 7.82 11.58 5.64
N GLY A 134 7.00 12.63 5.57
CA GLY A 134 6.91 13.62 6.63
C GLY A 134 6.19 13.17 7.90
N TRP A 135 5.52 12.01 7.93
CA TRP A 135 4.67 11.57 9.04
C TRP A 135 5.37 11.63 10.40
N GLY A 136 6.51 10.97 10.54
CA GLY A 136 7.26 10.95 11.80
C GLY A 136 7.75 12.33 12.23
N GLU A 137 8.06 13.18 11.26
CA GLU A 137 8.58 14.52 11.48
C GLU A 137 7.48 15.57 11.78
N GLN A 138 6.26 15.35 11.30
CA GLN A 138 5.10 16.19 11.62
C GLN A 138 4.92 16.35 13.13
N GLY A 139 5.12 15.26 13.90
CA GLY A 139 5.05 15.30 15.36
C GLY A 139 6.17 16.08 16.03
N TYR A 140 7.31 16.32 15.38
CA TYR A 140 8.34 17.23 15.85
C TYR A 140 7.92 18.69 15.68
N HIS A 141 7.40 19.03 14.52
CA HIS A 141 6.93 20.39 14.21
C HIS A 141 5.63 20.77 14.92
N SER A 142 4.83 19.80 15.33
CA SER A 142 3.60 20.00 16.09
C SER A 142 3.38 18.90 17.15
N PRO A 143 4.05 19.00 18.30
CA PRO A 143 4.09 17.94 19.32
C PRO A 143 2.75 17.61 19.97
N THR A 144 1.82 18.56 20.02
CA THR A 144 0.49 18.38 20.61
C THR A 144 -0.56 17.88 19.63
N ASN A 145 -0.31 18.05 18.33
CA ASN A 145 -1.22 17.63 17.28
C ASN A 145 -0.44 17.31 15.99
N VAL A 146 -0.06 16.07 15.79
CA VAL A 146 0.69 15.61 14.62
C VAL A 146 0.08 16.04 13.28
N TYR A 147 -1.25 16.08 13.21
CA TYR A 147 -1.97 16.48 11.99
C TYR A 147 -1.79 17.97 11.64
N ALA A 148 -1.51 18.81 12.60
CA ALA A 148 -1.20 20.22 12.35
C ALA A 148 0.21 20.41 11.76
N GLY A 149 1.10 19.43 11.93
CA GLY A 149 2.43 19.39 11.30
C GLY A 149 2.40 19.15 9.79
N ALA A 150 1.29 18.69 9.22
CA ALA A 150 1.10 18.55 7.78
C ALA A 150 0.83 19.91 7.11
N ASN A 151 1.81 20.83 7.16
CA ASN A 151 1.67 22.19 6.63
C ASN A 151 2.91 22.62 5.84
N GLN A 152 2.73 23.59 4.94
CA GLN A 152 3.75 24.06 4.01
C GLN A 152 5.04 24.53 4.73
N LYS A 153 4.90 25.24 5.83
CA LYS A 153 6.05 25.75 6.58
C LYS A 153 6.89 24.61 7.19
N ALA A 154 6.24 23.61 7.77
CA ALA A 154 6.93 22.46 8.35
C ALA A 154 7.65 21.65 7.27
N TYR A 155 6.98 21.38 6.13
CA TYR A 155 7.59 20.63 5.02
C TYR A 155 8.73 21.39 4.32
N ALA A 156 8.65 22.72 4.22
CA ALA A 156 9.80 23.52 3.77
C ALA A 156 11.01 23.39 4.71
N ALA A 157 10.79 23.43 6.02
CA ALA A 157 11.87 23.22 7.01
C ALA A 157 12.44 21.79 6.96
N MET A 158 11.60 20.77 6.75
CA MET A 158 12.06 19.39 6.53
C MET A 158 12.94 19.31 5.27
N SER A 159 12.52 19.94 4.17
CA SER A 159 13.28 19.97 2.92
C SER A 159 14.64 20.65 3.08
N GLU A 160 14.71 21.79 3.80
CA GLU A 160 15.97 22.47 4.11
C GLU A 160 16.90 21.59 4.96
N ARG A 161 16.36 20.83 5.92
CA ARG A 161 17.17 19.93 6.74
C ARG A 161 17.69 18.73 5.92
N LEU A 162 16.89 18.17 5.03
CA LEU A 162 17.37 17.16 4.08
C LEU A 162 18.59 17.67 3.28
N ASP A 163 18.49 18.90 2.76
CA ASP A 163 19.59 19.53 2.02
C ASP A 163 20.83 19.74 2.89
N ALA A 164 20.65 20.22 4.13
CA ALA A 164 21.74 20.49 5.08
C ALA A 164 22.55 19.23 5.43
N PHE A 165 21.95 18.04 5.40
CA PHE A 165 22.63 16.77 5.67
C PHE A 165 23.00 15.97 4.40
N GLY A 166 22.78 16.54 3.21
CA GLY A 166 23.09 15.87 1.95
C GLY A 166 22.19 14.69 1.62
N LEU A 167 21.02 14.60 2.28
CA LEU A 167 20.00 13.61 1.99
C LEU A 167 19.29 13.98 0.68
N LYS A 168 19.33 13.09 -0.30
CA LYS A 168 18.79 13.33 -1.65
C LYS A 168 17.66 12.35 -1.96
N PRO A 169 16.45 12.52 -1.36
CA PRO A 169 15.33 11.69 -1.72
C PRO A 169 14.89 11.99 -3.16
N SER A 170 14.46 10.97 -3.88
CA SER A 170 13.81 11.13 -5.19
C SER A 170 12.39 11.67 -5.04
N ALA A 171 11.75 11.43 -3.90
CA ALA A 171 10.43 11.97 -3.59
C ALA A 171 10.27 12.34 -2.12
N ILE A 172 9.42 13.35 -1.87
CA ILE A 172 8.89 13.70 -0.56
C ILE A 172 7.42 13.30 -0.51
N ILE A 173 7.01 12.60 0.55
CA ILE A 173 5.63 12.23 0.80
C ILE A 173 5.03 13.23 1.80
N VAL A 174 4.06 14.02 1.33
CA VAL A 174 3.23 14.86 2.20
C VAL A 174 2.16 13.98 2.82
N ASP A 175 2.34 13.70 4.12
CA ASP A 175 1.60 12.67 4.82
C ASP A 175 0.29 13.18 5.47
N ASP A 176 -0.31 12.39 6.34
CA ASP A 176 -1.67 12.51 6.85
C ASP A 176 -2.10 13.92 7.27
N LYS A 177 -3.30 14.26 6.84
CA LYS A 177 -4.05 15.50 7.14
C LYS A 177 -3.49 16.77 6.47
N TRP A 178 -2.85 16.65 5.30
CA TRP A 178 -2.61 17.81 4.42
C TRP A 178 -3.94 18.36 3.86
N GLN A 179 -4.94 17.50 3.74
CA GLN A 179 -6.28 17.83 3.23
C GLN A 179 -7.09 18.58 4.29
N ARG A 180 -7.99 19.46 3.82
CA ARG A 180 -9.03 20.04 4.67
C ARG A 180 -9.99 18.98 5.18
N ARG A 181 -10.49 18.11 4.29
CA ARG A 181 -11.32 16.95 4.57
C ARG A 181 -10.81 15.74 3.79
N TYR A 182 -10.81 14.59 4.41
CA TYR A 182 -10.22 13.38 3.80
C TYR A 182 -10.87 12.97 2.48
N GLY A 183 -12.21 12.95 2.41
CA GLY A 183 -12.92 12.53 1.20
C GLY A 183 -12.93 13.58 0.09
N GLU A 184 -12.67 14.87 0.40
CA GLU A 184 -12.55 15.92 -0.62
C GLU A 184 -11.21 15.86 -1.36
N LEU A 185 -10.16 15.35 -0.73
CA LEU A 185 -8.80 15.26 -1.28
C LEU A 185 -8.28 16.60 -1.83
N LEU A 186 -8.58 17.71 -1.16
CA LEU A 186 -8.11 19.04 -1.52
C LEU A 186 -7.25 19.62 -0.40
N PRO A 187 -6.17 20.35 -0.73
CA PRO A 187 -5.32 20.99 0.27
C PRO A 187 -6.13 21.87 1.23
N ASP A 188 -5.77 21.82 2.50
CA ASP A 188 -6.25 22.79 3.48
C ASP A 188 -5.60 24.15 3.17
N PRO A 189 -6.37 25.20 2.81
CA PRO A 189 -5.79 26.45 2.36
C PRO A 189 -5.07 27.23 3.46
N VAL A 190 -5.33 26.92 4.74
CA VAL A 190 -4.62 27.52 5.87
C VAL A 190 -3.26 26.86 6.06
N LYS A 191 -3.21 25.52 5.93
CA LYS A 191 -1.96 24.76 6.08
C LYS A 191 -1.09 24.83 4.81
N TRP A 192 -1.70 24.89 3.66
CA TRP A 192 -1.06 24.91 2.35
C TRP A 192 -1.53 26.11 1.54
N PRO A 193 -1.11 27.35 1.90
CA PRO A 193 -1.53 28.56 1.18
C PRO A 193 -1.13 28.55 -0.28
N ASP A 194 -0.02 27.90 -0.62
CA ASP A 194 0.44 27.68 -1.99
C ASP A 194 1.14 26.33 -2.14
N MET A 195 0.35 25.26 -2.24
CA MET A 195 0.87 23.91 -2.47
C MET A 195 1.63 23.80 -3.79
N ARG A 196 1.18 24.54 -4.83
CA ARG A 196 1.86 24.54 -6.13
C ARG A 196 3.28 25.07 -6.03
N ALA A 197 3.49 26.18 -5.34
CA ALA A 197 4.84 26.74 -5.14
C ALA A 197 5.74 25.77 -4.36
N PHE A 198 5.22 25.06 -3.37
CA PHE A 198 5.98 24.01 -2.68
C PHE A 198 6.41 22.88 -3.62
N VAL A 199 5.48 22.37 -4.43
CA VAL A 199 5.78 21.31 -5.41
C VAL A 199 6.83 21.76 -6.41
N GLU A 200 6.72 22.98 -6.94
CA GLU A 200 7.69 23.55 -7.89
C GLU A 200 9.09 23.72 -7.25
N ALA A 201 9.14 24.13 -5.99
CA ALA A 201 10.40 24.26 -5.24
C ALA A 201 11.09 22.89 -5.06
N GLU A 202 10.34 21.83 -4.80
CA GLU A 202 10.90 20.47 -4.71
C GLU A 202 11.31 19.93 -6.08
N HIS A 203 10.53 20.20 -7.13
CA HIS A 203 10.90 19.87 -8.51
C HIS A 203 12.20 20.57 -8.94
N ALA A 204 12.41 21.82 -8.55
CA ALA A 204 13.66 22.55 -8.83
C ALA A 204 14.89 21.90 -8.15
N LYS A 205 14.68 21.16 -7.04
CA LYS A 205 15.71 20.35 -6.38
C LYS A 205 15.85 18.93 -6.95
N GLY A 206 15.07 18.59 -7.98
CA GLY A 206 15.03 17.26 -8.60
C GLY A 206 14.20 16.22 -7.83
N ARG A 207 13.40 16.64 -6.86
CA ARG A 207 12.54 15.78 -6.05
C ARG A 207 11.11 15.77 -6.56
N ARG A 208 10.41 14.65 -6.42
CA ARG A 208 8.98 14.51 -6.68
C ARG A 208 8.18 14.68 -5.40
N VAL A 209 6.88 14.97 -5.53
CA VAL A 209 5.99 15.15 -4.38
C VAL A 209 4.83 14.18 -4.48
N LEU A 210 4.74 13.27 -3.50
CA LEU A 210 3.62 12.36 -3.33
C LEU A 210 2.68 12.88 -2.25
N LEU A 211 1.40 12.61 -2.40
CA LEU A 211 0.39 12.94 -1.40
C LEU A 211 -0.15 11.67 -0.77
N TRP A 212 -0.29 11.66 0.55
CA TRP A 212 -0.94 10.59 1.27
C TRP A 212 -2.46 10.66 1.10
N LEU A 213 -3.09 9.52 0.83
CA LEU A 213 -4.53 9.38 0.70
C LEU A 213 -5.07 8.38 1.72
N LYS A 214 -6.15 8.76 2.42
CA LYS A 214 -6.93 7.86 3.25
C LYS A 214 -8.02 7.21 2.42
N ALA A 215 -7.89 5.94 2.13
CA ALA A 215 -8.92 5.19 1.45
C ALA A 215 -10.22 5.14 2.26
N TRP A 216 -11.36 5.10 1.60
CA TRP A 216 -12.69 4.93 2.18
C TRP A 216 -13.26 6.08 3.00
N ASP A 217 -12.50 7.11 3.32
CA ASP A 217 -13.00 8.18 4.18
C ASP A 217 -14.07 9.01 3.47
N ASN A 218 -15.18 9.27 4.17
CA ASN A 218 -16.32 10.00 3.63
C ASN A 218 -16.46 11.44 4.15
N GLU A 219 -15.43 11.96 4.85
CA GLU A 219 -15.46 13.35 5.33
C GLU A 219 -15.56 14.33 4.15
N GLY A 220 -16.68 15.03 4.09
CA GLY A 220 -16.96 16.02 3.02
C GLY A 220 -17.61 15.46 1.76
N LEU A 221 -17.92 14.18 1.73
CA LEU A 221 -18.70 13.56 0.65
C LEU A 221 -20.22 13.71 0.88
N SER A 222 -20.96 13.81 -0.20
CA SER A 222 -22.42 13.73 -0.16
C SER A 222 -22.89 12.29 0.08
N SER A 223 -24.12 12.12 0.54
CA SER A 223 -24.69 10.78 0.75
C SER A 223 -24.75 9.92 -0.52
N GLU A 224 -24.82 10.54 -1.70
CA GLU A 224 -24.81 9.85 -2.99
C GLU A 224 -23.44 9.29 -3.37
N GLU A 225 -22.37 9.81 -2.77
CA GLU A 225 -21.00 9.41 -3.00
C GLU A 225 -20.54 8.31 -2.06
N CYS A 226 -21.43 7.85 -1.17
CA CYS A 226 -21.08 6.94 -0.07
C CYS A 226 -21.75 5.58 -0.19
N VAL A 227 -20.98 4.53 0.15
CA VAL A 227 -21.54 3.26 0.63
C VAL A 227 -22.37 3.55 1.86
N LYS A 228 -23.56 2.97 1.95
CA LYS A 228 -24.48 3.17 3.07
C LYS A 228 -24.56 1.92 3.92
N CYS A 229 -24.59 2.11 5.24
CA CYS A 229 -24.94 1.08 6.20
C CYS A 229 -26.27 1.49 6.87
N LEU A 230 -27.33 0.70 6.69
CA LEU A 230 -28.69 1.05 7.18
C LEU A 230 -29.07 2.51 6.82
N CYS A 231 -28.89 2.91 5.58
CA CYS A 231 -29.15 4.26 5.05
C CYS A 231 -28.21 5.38 5.55
N THR A 232 -27.23 5.09 6.40
CA THR A 232 -26.25 6.08 6.87
C THR A 232 -24.96 6.01 6.02
N PRO A 233 -24.38 7.14 5.55
CA PRO A 233 -23.08 7.15 4.90
C PRO A 233 -22.01 6.51 5.78
N TYR A 234 -21.28 5.54 5.22
CA TYR A 234 -20.30 4.73 5.96
C TYR A 234 -18.87 4.84 5.40
N GLY A 235 -18.72 4.98 4.09
CA GLY A 235 -17.46 5.14 3.41
C GLY A 235 -17.65 5.57 1.97
N ALA A 236 -16.57 5.96 1.28
CA ALA A 236 -16.62 6.31 -0.13
C ALA A 236 -17.10 5.13 -0.98
N ASP A 237 -17.93 5.41 -2.00
CA ASP A 237 -18.48 4.39 -2.90
C ASP A 237 -17.85 4.50 -4.30
N PRO A 238 -16.88 3.64 -4.66
CA PRO A 238 -16.29 3.66 -5.98
C PRO A 238 -17.24 3.26 -7.11
N THR A 239 -18.44 2.74 -6.79
CA THR A 239 -19.47 2.41 -7.76
C THR A 239 -20.40 3.59 -8.04
N SER A 240 -20.37 4.65 -7.20
CA SER A 240 -21.16 5.86 -7.41
C SER A 240 -20.63 6.68 -8.59
N PRO A 241 -21.45 6.98 -9.62
CA PRO A 241 -21.04 7.85 -10.73
C PRO A 241 -20.63 9.26 -10.27
N THR A 242 -21.23 9.76 -9.20
CA THR A 242 -20.92 11.09 -8.64
C THR A 242 -19.55 11.07 -7.97
N TYR A 243 -19.23 10.04 -7.18
CA TYR A 243 -17.89 9.89 -6.59
C TYR A 243 -16.82 9.69 -7.65
N ARG A 244 -17.10 8.88 -8.68
CA ARG A 244 -16.15 8.65 -9.79
C ARG A 244 -15.79 9.95 -10.50
N ARG A 245 -16.77 10.81 -10.83
CA ARG A 245 -16.50 12.13 -11.43
C ARG A 245 -15.67 13.01 -10.50
N ARG A 246 -16.00 13.06 -9.21
CA ARG A 246 -15.20 13.80 -8.23
C ARG A 246 -13.75 13.34 -8.21
N ILE A 247 -13.48 12.04 -8.18
CA ILE A 247 -12.13 11.51 -8.19
C ILE A 247 -11.38 11.89 -9.47
N GLN A 248 -12.00 11.77 -10.64
CA GLN A 248 -11.38 12.18 -11.91
C GLN A 248 -11.00 13.67 -11.91
N GLU A 249 -11.89 14.54 -11.49
CA GLU A 249 -11.64 15.99 -11.39
C GLU A 249 -10.55 16.29 -10.35
N THR A 250 -10.58 15.62 -9.22
CA THR A 250 -9.58 15.78 -8.15
C THR A 250 -8.20 15.32 -8.61
N MET A 251 -8.09 14.16 -9.26
CA MET A 251 -6.81 13.68 -9.80
C MET A 251 -6.24 14.66 -10.84
N ARG A 252 -7.08 15.22 -11.71
CA ARG A 252 -6.64 16.28 -12.63
C ARG A 252 -6.09 17.48 -11.86
N ARG A 253 -6.79 17.95 -10.84
CA ARG A 253 -6.36 19.11 -10.04
C ARG A 253 -5.07 18.86 -9.29
N LEU A 254 -4.88 17.65 -8.74
CA LEU A 254 -3.68 17.29 -7.97
C LEU A 254 -2.45 17.07 -8.86
N LEU A 255 -2.62 16.43 -10.02
CA LEU A 255 -1.49 15.91 -10.81
C LEU A 255 -1.15 16.73 -12.05
N SER A 256 -2.11 17.47 -12.65
CA SER A 256 -1.86 18.21 -13.88
C SER A 256 -0.86 19.35 -13.66
N ALA A 257 -0.02 19.58 -14.67
CA ALA A 257 0.87 20.74 -14.74
C ALA A 257 0.16 22.04 -15.14
N GLU A 258 -1.12 22.00 -15.55
CA GLU A 258 -1.89 23.16 -15.98
C GLU A 258 -2.01 24.24 -14.89
N PRO A 259 -2.21 25.52 -15.29
CA PRO A 259 -2.48 26.59 -14.33
C PRO A 259 -3.68 26.27 -13.42
N GLY A 260 -3.53 26.53 -12.12
CA GLY A 260 -4.55 26.23 -11.11
C GLY A 260 -4.55 24.76 -10.60
N CYS A 261 -3.67 23.91 -11.12
CA CYS A 261 -3.41 22.55 -10.65
C CYS A 261 -2.10 22.51 -9.86
N PHE A 262 -1.91 21.45 -9.04
CA PHE A 262 -0.80 21.38 -8.08
C PHE A 262 0.46 20.70 -8.62
N ASN A 263 0.36 19.92 -9.70
CA ASN A 263 1.47 19.21 -10.35
C ASN A 263 2.21 18.22 -9.45
N CYS A 264 1.52 17.60 -8.49
CA CYS A 264 2.08 16.49 -7.70
C CYS A 264 2.41 15.27 -8.57
N ASP A 265 3.12 14.29 -8.01
CA ASP A 265 3.71 13.19 -8.79
C ASP A 265 3.18 11.81 -8.42
N GLY A 266 2.20 11.72 -7.53
CA GLY A 266 1.58 10.45 -7.18
C GLY A 266 1.04 10.39 -5.76
N PHE A 267 0.78 9.16 -5.31
CA PHE A 267 0.06 8.94 -4.06
C PHE A 267 0.62 7.77 -3.26
N LYS A 268 0.65 7.96 -1.93
CA LYS A 268 0.74 6.91 -0.91
C LYS A 268 -0.68 6.63 -0.43
N ILE A 269 -1.28 5.50 -0.84
CA ILE A 269 -2.64 5.13 -0.45
C ILE A 269 -2.60 4.29 0.82
N ASP A 270 -3.24 4.77 1.85
CA ASP A 270 -3.32 4.15 3.16
C ASP A 270 -4.75 3.75 3.52
N PHE A 271 -4.94 3.01 4.61
CA PHE A 271 -6.23 2.55 5.11
C PHE A 271 -7.07 1.71 4.13
N ALA A 272 -6.44 1.03 3.16
CA ALA A 272 -7.15 0.07 2.32
C ALA A 272 -7.87 -1.02 3.16
N ASN A 273 -7.30 -1.34 4.34
CA ASN A 273 -7.86 -2.26 5.32
C ASN A 273 -9.16 -1.77 6.01
N CYS A 274 -9.52 -0.50 5.86
CA CYS A 274 -10.78 0.06 6.37
C CYS A 274 -11.93 -0.06 5.37
N MET A 275 -11.84 -0.97 4.41
CA MET A 275 -12.89 -1.24 3.44
C MET A 275 -14.24 -1.47 4.12
N PRO A 276 -15.32 -0.88 3.61
CA PRO A 276 -16.68 -1.14 4.11
C PRO A 276 -17.01 -2.63 4.03
N LEU A 277 -17.27 -3.24 5.17
CA LEU A 277 -17.64 -4.64 5.33
C LEU A 277 -18.84 -4.77 6.28
N GLY A 278 -19.56 -5.86 6.15
CA GLY A 278 -20.65 -6.20 7.05
C GLY A 278 -22.01 -6.29 6.37
N ARG A 279 -22.98 -6.83 7.11
CA ARG A 279 -24.36 -6.92 6.65
C ARG A 279 -24.99 -5.54 6.54
N ASN A 280 -26.00 -5.40 5.71
CA ASN A 280 -26.75 -4.16 5.50
C ASN A 280 -25.98 -3.02 4.82
N LEU A 281 -24.88 -3.33 4.15
CA LEU A 281 -24.24 -2.37 3.26
C LEU A 281 -25.01 -2.26 1.94
N ALA A 282 -25.05 -1.05 1.38
CA ALA A 282 -25.58 -0.79 0.06
C ALA A 282 -24.59 0.09 -0.70
N THR A 283 -24.15 -0.42 -1.83
CA THR A 283 -23.39 0.30 -2.85
C THR A 283 -24.32 0.80 -3.96
N HIS A 284 -23.88 1.75 -4.75
CA HIS A 284 -24.66 2.25 -5.89
C HIS A 284 -24.87 1.14 -6.94
N GLU A 285 -23.84 0.40 -7.30
CA GLU A 285 -23.96 -0.84 -8.08
C GLU A 285 -24.28 -1.99 -7.13
N ARG A 286 -25.44 -2.61 -7.30
CA ARG A 286 -25.80 -3.80 -6.50
C ARG A 286 -24.81 -4.92 -6.77
N ASN A 287 -24.55 -5.74 -5.77
CA ASN A 287 -23.68 -6.92 -5.83
C ASN A 287 -22.17 -6.63 -6.00
N VAL A 288 -21.71 -5.40 -5.74
CA VAL A 288 -20.28 -5.09 -5.66
C VAL A 288 -19.88 -4.91 -4.21
N TYR A 289 -19.15 -5.87 -3.66
CA TYR A 289 -18.70 -5.88 -2.26
C TYR A 289 -17.42 -6.70 -2.09
N GLY A 290 -16.86 -6.71 -0.89
CA GLY A 290 -15.66 -7.48 -0.58
C GLY A 290 -14.45 -7.01 -1.38
N ILE A 291 -13.60 -7.95 -1.77
CA ILE A 291 -12.38 -7.67 -2.54
C ILE A 291 -12.70 -6.97 -3.87
N GLU A 292 -13.85 -7.27 -4.48
CA GLU A 292 -14.28 -6.60 -5.70
C GLU A 292 -14.53 -5.10 -5.48
N LEU A 293 -15.11 -4.72 -4.35
CA LEU A 293 -15.30 -3.30 -4.01
C LEU A 293 -13.96 -2.59 -3.82
N LEU A 294 -12.99 -3.23 -3.15
CA LEU A 294 -11.63 -2.72 -3.02
C LEU A 294 -10.95 -2.57 -4.39
N LYS A 295 -11.12 -3.56 -5.28
CA LYS A 295 -10.58 -3.50 -6.64
C LYS A 295 -11.14 -2.29 -7.39
N ARG A 296 -12.46 -2.03 -7.28
CA ARG A 296 -13.11 -0.86 -7.90
C ARG A 296 -12.51 0.46 -7.41
N LEU A 297 -12.25 0.59 -6.10
CA LEU A 297 -11.62 1.80 -5.56
C LEU A 297 -10.18 1.98 -6.06
N MET A 298 -9.35 0.93 -5.99
CA MET A 298 -7.97 1.01 -6.44
C MET A 298 -7.89 1.28 -7.94
N THR A 299 -8.76 0.68 -8.75
CA THR A 299 -8.88 0.93 -10.19
C THR A 299 -9.26 2.38 -10.46
N LEU A 300 -10.25 2.92 -9.74
CA LEU A 300 -10.68 4.31 -9.90
C LEU A 300 -9.53 5.29 -9.61
N PHE A 301 -8.79 5.10 -8.53
CA PHE A 301 -7.63 5.95 -8.21
C PHE A 301 -6.53 5.81 -9.26
N TYR A 302 -6.17 4.58 -9.60
CA TYR A 302 -5.09 4.30 -10.55
C TYR A 302 -5.37 4.86 -11.94
N GLU A 303 -6.50 4.51 -12.54
CA GLU A 303 -6.86 4.94 -13.90
C GLU A 303 -7.04 6.46 -13.98
N SER A 304 -7.71 7.06 -12.98
CA SER A 304 -7.90 8.51 -12.95
C SER A 304 -6.59 9.26 -12.83
N ALA A 305 -5.63 8.74 -12.05
CA ALA A 305 -4.32 9.35 -11.91
C ALA A 305 -3.46 9.18 -13.17
N LYS A 306 -3.40 7.95 -13.72
CA LYS A 306 -2.62 7.64 -14.92
C LYS A 306 -3.13 8.35 -16.18
N ALA A 307 -4.42 8.62 -16.27
CA ALA A 307 -5.00 9.41 -17.35
C ALA A 307 -4.49 10.87 -17.36
N VAL A 308 -4.09 11.41 -16.22
CA VAL A 308 -3.56 12.77 -16.09
C VAL A 308 -2.04 12.80 -16.20
N LYS A 309 -1.35 11.93 -15.47
CA LYS A 309 0.11 11.86 -15.40
C LYS A 309 0.55 10.39 -15.45
N PRO A 310 0.89 9.86 -16.64
CA PRO A 310 1.19 8.43 -16.82
C PRO A 310 2.35 7.92 -15.96
N ASP A 311 3.32 8.78 -15.63
CA ASP A 311 4.49 8.48 -14.81
C ASP A 311 4.27 8.77 -13.30
N CYS A 312 3.06 9.14 -12.88
CA CYS A 312 2.76 9.28 -11.45
C CYS A 312 2.90 7.93 -10.73
N LEU A 313 3.32 7.96 -9.46
CA LEU A 313 3.49 6.76 -8.65
C LEU A 313 2.23 6.47 -7.84
N ILE A 314 1.73 5.23 -7.92
CA ILE A 314 0.66 4.71 -7.07
C ILE A 314 1.26 3.66 -6.14
N ASN A 315 1.47 4.05 -4.89
CA ASN A 315 1.99 3.22 -3.81
C ASN A 315 0.83 2.80 -2.90
N ASN A 316 0.63 1.49 -2.75
CA ASN A 316 -0.43 0.94 -1.90
C ASN A 316 0.04 -0.34 -1.19
N SER A 317 -0.83 -0.96 -0.39
CA SER A 317 -0.54 -2.16 0.39
C SER A 317 -1.38 -3.39 0.00
N CYS A 318 -2.01 -3.39 -1.17
CA CYS A 318 -2.75 -4.55 -1.66
C CYS A 318 -1.79 -5.67 -2.07
N CYS A 319 -1.88 -6.84 -1.42
CA CYS A 319 -0.95 -7.95 -1.63
C CYS A 319 -1.66 -9.17 -2.25
N HIS A 320 -2.15 -9.01 -3.48
CA HIS A 320 -2.78 -10.11 -4.22
C HIS A 320 -2.64 -9.88 -5.74
N PRO A 321 -2.33 -10.91 -6.55
CA PRO A 321 -2.16 -10.80 -8.01
C PRO A 321 -3.27 -10.03 -8.75
N TYR A 322 -4.50 -10.07 -8.23
CA TYR A 322 -5.63 -9.32 -8.78
C TYR A 322 -5.42 -7.80 -8.80
N PHE A 323 -4.54 -7.28 -7.96
CA PHE A 323 -4.23 -5.85 -7.88
C PHE A 323 -2.96 -5.46 -8.65
N ALA A 324 -2.33 -6.40 -9.35
CA ALA A 324 -1.06 -6.14 -10.05
C ALA A 324 -1.14 -4.98 -11.05
N GLU A 325 -2.27 -4.86 -11.76
CA GLU A 325 -2.49 -3.84 -12.79
C GLU A 325 -2.82 -2.44 -12.24
N VAL A 326 -3.06 -2.31 -10.93
CA VAL A 326 -3.40 -1.06 -10.26
C VAL A 326 -2.41 -0.70 -9.14
N THR A 327 -1.20 -1.26 -9.20
CA THR A 327 -0.14 -1.08 -8.20
C THR A 327 1.20 -0.86 -8.88
N ASP A 328 1.83 0.28 -8.64
CA ASP A 328 3.18 0.57 -9.14
C ASP A 328 4.25 0.15 -8.13
N GLN A 329 3.98 0.37 -6.85
CA GLN A 329 4.88 0.08 -5.74
C GLN A 329 4.07 -0.40 -4.52
N CYS A 330 4.65 -1.31 -3.74
CA CYS A 330 4.04 -1.78 -2.50
C CYS A 330 4.77 -1.23 -1.28
N ARG A 331 4.00 -0.81 -0.27
CA ARG A 331 4.51 -0.35 1.01
C ARG A 331 4.48 -1.47 2.05
N LEU A 332 5.58 -1.64 2.82
CA LEU A 332 5.69 -2.70 3.84
C LEU A 332 4.79 -2.48 5.05
N HIS A 333 4.26 -1.28 5.20
CA HIS A 333 3.31 -0.88 6.22
C HIS A 333 3.88 -0.86 7.66
N ASP A 334 3.12 -0.31 8.59
CA ASP A 334 3.55 -0.06 9.96
C ASP A 334 4.02 -1.30 10.71
N TYR A 335 4.96 -1.11 11.63
CA TYR A 335 5.40 -2.11 12.60
C TYR A 335 4.96 -1.66 14.00
N ASN A 336 4.20 -2.49 14.69
CA ASN A 336 3.58 -2.15 15.96
C ASN A 336 4.14 -2.94 17.16
N GLY A 337 5.44 -3.24 17.14
CA GLY A 337 6.10 -3.92 18.27
C GLY A 337 5.61 -5.36 18.45
N GLN A 338 5.51 -6.12 17.37
CA GLN A 338 5.06 -7.50 17.34
C GLN A 338 6.07 -8.45 18.06
N LEU A 339 5.69 -9.72 18.22
CA LEU A 339 6.54 -10.73 18.85
C LEU A 339 7.86 -11.03 18.11
N ARG A 340 7.99 -10.56 16.86
CA ARG A 340 9.20 -10.66 16.04
C ARG A 340 9.87 -9.30 15.90
N SER A 341 11.17 -9.33 15.59
CA SER A 341 11.93 -8.11 15.31
C SER A 341 11.39 -7.36 14.10
N LEU A 342 11.63 -6.05 14.07
CA LEU A 342 11.27 -5.19 12.92
C LEU A 342 11.79 -5.77 11.60
N TRP A 343 13.05 -6.26 11.57
CA TRP A 343 13.64 -6.84 10.37
C TRP A 343 12.90 -8.08 9.89
N GLU A 344 12.63 -9.04 10.77
CA GLU A 344 11.93 -10.30 10.42
C GLU A 344 10.55 -10.02 9.82
N VAL A 345 9.80 -9.09 10.40
CA VAL A 345 8.48 -8.70 9.90
C VAL A 345 8.57 -8.05 8.52
N ARG A 346 9.51 -7.12 8.33
CA ARG A 346 9.68 -6.40 7.06
C ARG A 346 10.20 -7.31 5.95
N GLU A 347 11.16 -8.16 6.25
CA GLU A 347 11.68 -9.16 5.29
C GLU A 347 10.56 -10.13 4.85
N PHE A 348 9.76 -10.62 5.80
CA PHE A 348 8.62 -11.49 5.48
C PHE A 348 7.62 -10.79 4.56
N ARG A 349 7.20 -9.56 4.90
CA ARG A 349 6.26 -8.79 4.09
C ARG A 349 6.82 -8.48 2.71
N ALA A 350 8.10 -8.10 2.61
CA ALA A 350 8.77 -7.85 1.32
C ALA A 350 8.79 -9.11 0.43
N ARG A 351 9.11 -10.27 1.00
CA ARG A 351 9.04 -11.56 0.29
C ARG A 351 7.62 -11.85 -0.18
N LEU A 352 6.62 -11.61 0.66
CA LEU A 352 5.22 -11.86 0.31
C LEU A 352 4.74 -10.95 -0.84
N PHE A 353 5.07 -9.66 -0.83
CA PHE A 353 4.78 -8.77 -1.96
C PHE A 353 5.46 -9.22 -3.25
N LYS A 354 6.75 -9.58 -3.19
CA LYS A 354 7.50 -10.07 -4.36
C LYS A 354 6.94 -11.40 -4.88
N THR A 355 6.33 -12.20 -4.01
CA THR A 355 5.61 -13.44 -4.37
C THR A 355 4.31 -13.13 -5.10
N ALA A 356 3.54 -12.14 -4.61
CA ALA A 356 2.29 -11.73 -5.26
C ALA A 356 2.53 -10.97 -6.57
N PHE A 357 3.58 -10.17 -6.64
CA PHE A 357 3.89 -9.29 -7.77
C PHE A 357 5.35 -9.45 -8.21
N PRO A 358 5.68 -10.41 -9.06
CA PRO A 358 7.04 -10.55 -9.55
C PRO A 358 7.58 -9.25 -10.16
N GLY A 359 8.75 -8.81 -9.68
CA GLY A 359 9.39 -7.57 -10.14
C GLY A 359 8.86 -6.27 -9.53
N ILE A 360 7.96 -6.32 -8.54
CA ILE A 360 7.46 -5.12 -7.85
C ILE A 360 8.59 -4.40 -7.10
N SER A 361 8.56 -3.09 -7.13
CA SER A 361 9.30 -2.24 -6.20
C SER A 361 8.59 -2.18 -4.86
N VAL A 362 9.35 -2.27 -3.78
CA VAL A 362 8.85 -2.25 -2.41
C VAL A 362 9.38 -0.99 -1.72
N ASP A 363 8.48 -0.18 -1.17
CA ASP A 363 8.78 0.90 -0.25
C ASP A 363 8.98 0.30 1.15
N THR A 364 10.13 0.58 1.76
CA THR A 364 10.54 -0.04 3.03
C THR A 364 9.88 0.55 4.27
N ASP A 365 9.20 1.67 4.11
CA ASP A 365 8.35 2.31 5.13
C ASP A 365 9.05 2.70 6.44
N ASP A 366 8.30 3.29 7.38
CA ASP A 366 8.83 3.74 8.68
C ASP A 366 9.40 2.58 9.51
N PRO A 367 10.65 2.69 9.99
CA PRO A 367 11.20 1.73 10.94
C PRO A 367 10.49 1.67 12.29
N HIS A 368 9.62 2.58 12.62
CA HIS A 368 8.77 2.71 13.83
C HIS A 368 9.21 1.85 15.05
N SER A 369 10.49 1.86 15.35
CA SER A 369 11.08 1.10 16.46
C SER A 369 11.16 1.95 17.72
N THR A 370 11.05 1.31 18.88
CA THR A 370 11.28 1.94 20.18
C THR A 370 12.77 2.09 20.48
N SER A 371 13.64 1.32 19.82
CA SER A 371 15.09 1.28 20.02
C SER A 371 15.82 1.98 18.88
N HIS A 372 16.68 2.95 19.22
CA HIS A 372 17.58 3.59 18.24
C HIS A 372 18.47 2.56 17.51
N ALA A 373 19.00 1.59 18.24
CA ALA A 373 19.87 0.55 17.66
C ALA A 373 19.12 -0.30 16.62
N GLU A 374 17.87 -0.70 16.92
CA GLU A 374 17.04 -1.46 15.98
C GLU A 374 16.65 -0.62 14.76
N MET A 375 16.28 0.63 14.97
CA MET A 375 15.98 1.57 13.89
C MET A 375 17.16 1.73 12.93
N MET A 376 18.36 2.02 13.45
CA MET A 376 19.55 2.18 12.62
C MET A 376 19.98 0.87 11.94
N ASN A 377 19.84 -0.28 12.63
CA ASN A 377 20.06 -1.58 12.00
C ASN A 377 19.10 -1.80 10.82
N TYR A 378 17.84 -1.42 10.97
CA TYR A 378 16.87 -1.49 9.89
C TYR A 378 17.22 -0.57 8.72
N LEU A 379 17.49 0.72 8.98
CA LEU A 379 17.82 1.71 7.94
C LEU A 379 19.08 1.33 7.13
N ARG A 380 20.08 0.70 7.76
CA ARG A 380 21.25 0.16 7.07
C ARG A 380 20.93 -0.97 6.10
N ARG A 381 19.94 -1.78 6.42
CA ARG A 381 19.56 -2.99 5.67
C ARG A 381 18.36 -2.78 4.74
N ALA A 382 17.56 -1.73 4.95
CA ALA A 382 16.37 -1.42 4.14
C ALA A 382 16.63 -1.43 2.62
N PRO A 383 17.80 -0.95 2.11
CA PRO A 383 18.16 -1.06 0.70
C PRO A 383 18.18 -2.47 0.11
N ASP A 384 18.24 -3.52 0.94
CA ASP A 384 18.21 -4.92 0.50
C ASP A 384 16.77 -5.42 0.30
N LEU A 385 15.83 -4.80 0.97
CA LEU A 385 14.39 -5.08 0.81
C LEU A 385 13.79 -4.37 -0.39
N GLY A 386 14.12 -3.09 -0.57
CA GLY A 386 13.52 -2.25 -1.61
C GLY A 386 14.02 -0.82 -1.61
N VAL A 387 13.11 0.10 -1.89
CA VAL A 387 13.35 1.56 -1.87
C VAL A 387 13.45 2.02 -0.42
N PRO A 388 14.62 2.52 0.02
CA PRO A 388 14.78 2.99 1.39
C PRO A 388 13.96 4.25 1.62
N ASP A 389 13.26 4.29 2.76
CA ASP A 389 12.47 5.43 3.19
C ASP A 389 12.94 5.94 4.55
N LEU A 390 12.75 7.24 4.82
CA LEU A 390 13.09 7.90 6.06
C LEU A 390 11.91 8.77 6.52
N TYR A 391 11.53 8.64 7.80
CA TYR A 391 10.36 9.32 8.37
C TYR A 391 10.72 10.38 9.43
N GLN A 392 11.97 10.45 9.84
CA GLN A 392 12.39 11.29 10.95
C GLN A 392 13.69 12.02 10.64
N LEU A 393 13.78 13.29 11.08
CA LEU A 393 14.96 14.14 10.94
C LEU A 393 15.47 14.70 12.27
N HIS A 394 14.65 14.66 13.34
CA HIS A 394 14.99 15.22 14.66
C HIS A 394 14.75 14.23 15.80
N ARG A 395 13.58 13.58 15.86
CA ARG A 395 13.27 12.64 16.96
C ARG A 395 13.96 11.30 16.72
N ARG A 396 14.57 10.74 17.77
CA ARG A 396 15.22 9.42 17.77
C ARG A 396 16.33 9.22 16.73
N ILE A 397 16.69 10.27 16.00
CA ILE A 397 17.74 10.27 14.99
C ILE A 397 18.68 11.43 15.28
N ARG A 398 19.97 11.21 15.21
CA ARG A 398 21.01 12.18 15.51
C ARG A 398 21.61 12.72 14.20
N ASP A 399 22.31 13.85 14.27
CA ASP A 399 22.95 14.44 13.11
C ASP A 399 23.99 13.51 12.45
N GLU A 400 24.69 12.70 13.26
CA GLU A 400 25.62 11.68 12.77
C GLU A 400 24.91 10.55 12.01
N ASP A 401 23.71 10.13 12.48
CA ASP A 401 22.89 9.11 11.82
C ASP A 401 22.41 9.62 10.47
N LEU A 402 22.01 10.90 10.36
CA LEU A 402 21.58 11.50 9.10
C LEU A 402 22.70 11.50 8.05
N ARG A 403 23.96 11.76 8.45
CA ARG A 403 25.13 11.67 7.56
C ARG A 403 25.39 10.23 7.13
N GLU A 404 25.25 9.28 8.05
CA GLU A 404 25.36 7.86 7.70
C GLU A 404 24.29 7.44 6.69
N ILE A 405 23.03 7.84 6.91
CA ILE A 405 21.91 7.54 5.99
C ILE A 405 22.14 8.18 4.61
N ALA A 406 22.67 9.39 4.56
CA ALA A 406 23.03 10.03 3.29
C ALA A 406 24.02 9.18 2.49
N GLY A 407 25.05 8.63 3.14
CA GLY A 407 26.02 7.71 2.53
C GLY A 407 25.37 6.39 2.08
N ILE A 408 24.43 5.84 2.85
CA ILE A 408 23.66 4.63 2.47
C ILE A 408 22.83 4.90 1.21
N TRP A 409 22.15 6.05 1.15
CA TRP A 409 21.32 6.43 0.00
C TRP A 409 22.16 6.70 -1.25
N GLU A 410 23.33 7.29 -1.11
CA GLU A 410 24.27 7.50 -2.20
C GLU A 410 24.76 6.15 -2.77
N ALA A 411 25.18 5.23 -1.90
CA ALA A 411 25.58 3.89 -2.30
C ALA A 411 24.45 3.10 -2.97
N TYR A 412 23.22 3.22 -2.46
CA TYR A 412 22.03 2.62 -3.06
C TYR A 412 21.77 3.18 -4.46
N SER A 413 21.77 4.49 -4.62
CA SER A 413 21.55 5.17 -5.90
C SER A 413 22.61 4.80 -6.95
N ALA A 414 23.87 4.70 -6.54
CA ALA A 414 24.97 4.25 -7.42
C ALA A 414 24.80 2.77 -7.88
N ARG A 415 24.24 1.91 -7.03
CA ARG A 415 23.90 0.52 -7.43
C ARG A 415 22.78 0.49 -8.48
N LEU A 416 21.76 1.34 -8.33
CA LEU A 416 20.68 1.47 -9.32
C LEU A 416 21.21 1.91 -10.68
N GLU A 417 22.14 2.86 -10.73
CA GLU A 417 22.78 3.32 -11.97
C GLU A 417 23.46 2.19 -12.72
N LYS A 418 24.31 1.44 -12.04
CA LYS A 418 25.04 0.30 -12.62
C LYS A 418 24.10 -0.81 -13.13
N SER A 419 22.97 -1.04 -12.46
CA SER A 419 22.01 -2.07 -12.85
C SER A 419 21.25 -1.73 -14.14
N VAL A 420 21.05 -0.45 -14.42
CA VAL A 420 20.41 0.04 -15.65
C VAL A 420 21.36 -0.06 -16.83
N ASP A 421 22.63 0.37 -16.66
CA ASP A 421 23.64 0.34 -17.71
C ASP A 421 23.93 -1.09 -18.16
N SER A 422 23.92 -2.06 -17.24
CA SER A 422 24.13 -3.47 -17.54
C SER A 422 22.98 -4.11 -18.37
N LYS A 423 21.77 -3.58 -18.27
CA LYS A 423 20.61 -4.04 -19.05
C LYS A 423 20.48 -3.31 -20.40
N GLY A 424 20.98 -2.08 -20.50
CA GLY A 424 20.98 -1.30 -21.76
C GLY A 424 22.06 -1.72 -22.76
N GLY A 425 23.14 -2.38 -22.32
CA GLY A 425 24.26 -2.83 -23.17
C GLY A 425 24.04 -4.17 -23.89
N LYS A 426 22.85 -4.77 -23.78
CA LYS A 426 22.47 -6.02 -24.48
C LYS A 426 21.38 -5.81 -25.54
N ARG A 427 21.49 -4.75 -26.32
CA ARG A 427 20.69 -4.58 -27.55
C ARG A 427 21.58 -4.69 -28.76
#